data_98dd971a41e18288e4fcbd354b1625cc
#
_entry.id   98dd971a41e18288e4fcbd354b1625cc
#
_cell.length_a   1.000
_cell.length_b   1.000
_cell.length_c   1.000
_cell.angle_alpha   90.00
_cell.angle_beta   90.00
_cell.angle_gamma   90.00
#
_symmetry.space_group_name_H-M   'P 1'
#
loop_
_entity.id
_entity.type
_entity.pdbx_description
1 polymer ?
#
loop_
_entity_poly.entity_id
_entity_poly.type
_entity_poly.pdbx_seq_one_letter_code
_entity_poly.pdbx_strand_id
1 'polypeptide(L)'
;MSKVFLIPGLGADARIFQYIDLKGHEVIPISWVEPEKQDTLSVYAQRLINNYAITPGSIVVGNSLGGMLTIEIAKRVTLDKSILISSIKTVSEAPASHAWYKYLPLYKLIPSTWLPQTGFIVRKVMGKMSKHHRELFVSMLKGTSPRFIKWALGAILHWDNQTIPANVYHIIGDKDKIFPYQRIKNATIVQGGTHIMIYTKAKEINNWLKEIIN
;
A
#
# COMPACT_ATOMS: atom_id res chain seq x y z
N MET A 1 20.12 -9.01 12.46
CA MET A 1 18.88 -9.46 11.81
C MET A 1 17.83 -8.38 12.05
N SER A 2 17.40 -7.68 11.00
CA SER A 2 16.44 -6.58 11.16
C SER A 2 15.01 -7.13 11.14
N LYS A 3 14.10 -6.49 11.89
CA LYS A 3 12.65 -6.76 11.78
C LYS A 3 12.08 -6.04 10.57
N VAL A 4 11.41 -6.77 9.69
CA VAL A 4 10.77 -6.24 8.48
C VAL A 4 9.26 -6.43 8.58
N PHE A 5 8.54 -5.34 8.71
CA PHE A 5 7.08 -5.33 8.76
C PHE A 5 6.51 -5.15 7.35
N LEU A 6 5.52 -5.98 6.98
CA LEU A 6 4.88 -5.95 5.67
C LEU A 6 3.45 -5.43 5.79
N ILE A 7 3.15 -4.29 5.18
CA ILE A 7 1.81 -3.69 5.20
C ILE A 7 1.17 -3.84 3.81
N PRO A 8 0.11 -4.64 3.65
CA PRO A 8 -0.52 -4.86 2.35
C PRO A 8 -1.27 -3.63 1.82
N GLY A 9 -1.76 -3.73 0.58
CA GLY A 9 -2.66 -2.75 0.00
C GLY A 9 -4.12 -2.98 0.36
N LEU A 10 -4.98 -2.03 -0.01
CA LEU A 10 -6.42 -2.13 0.17
C LEU A 10 -6.98 -3.40 -0.48
N GLY A 11 -7.74 -4.18 0.27
CA GLY A 11 -8.34 -5.43 -0.19
C GLY A 11 -7.35 -6.60 -0.36
N ALA A 12 -6.12 -6.43 0.14
CA ALA A 12 -5.10 -7.47 0.15
C ALA A 12 -4.70 -7.86 1.58
N ASP A 13 -4.04 -8.98 1.73
CA ASP A 13 -3.40 -9.46 2.95
C ASP A 13 -1.92 -9.83 2.67
N ALA A 14 -1.25 -10.47 3.64
CA ALA A 14 0.16 -10.82 3.55
C ALA A 14 0.53 -11.63 2.30
N ARG A 15 -0.41 -12.35 1.69
CA ARG A 15 -0.19 -13.15 0.47
C ARG A 15 0.20 -12.30 -0.74
N ILE A 16 -0.03 -10.98 -0.70
CA ILE A 16 0.43 -10.08 -1.77
C ILE A 16 1.96 -10.06 -1.88
N PHE A 17 2.68 -10.34 -0.79
CA PHE A 17 4.13 -10.34 -0.72
C PHE A 17 4.77 -11.73 -1.01
N GLN A 18 4.01 -12.74 -1.42
CA GLN A 18 4.48 -14.12 -1.56
C GLN A 18 5.69 -14.32 -2.48
N TYR A 19 5.95 -13.38 -3.40
CA TYR A 19 7.09 -13.42 -4.33
C TYR A 19 8.22 -12.46 -3.93
N ILE A 20 8.09 -11.77 -2.80
CA ILE A 20 9.11 -10.85 -2.29
C ILE A 20 10.11 -11.63 -1.44
N ASP A 21 11.39 -11.54 -1.80
CA ASP A 21 12.49 -12.23 -1.12
C ASP A 21 13.09 -11.32 -0.05
N LEU A 22 12.86 -11.69 1.21
CA LEU A 22 13.38 -11.02 2.41
C LEU A 22 14.17 -12.00 3.29
N LYS A 23 14.84 -12.98 2.65
CA LYS A 23 15.68 -13.94 3.37
C LYS A 23 16.75 -13.23 4.20
N GLY A 24 17.01 -13.77 5.40
CA GLY A 24 17.96 -13.16 6.33
C GLY A 24 17.36 -12.14 7.30
N HIS A 25 16.05 -11.85 7.19
CA HIS A 25 15.33 -10.95 8.09
C HIS A 25 14.22 -11.66 8.86
N GLU A 26 13.83 -11.09 10.00
CA GLU A 26 12.61 -11.48 10.71
C GLU A 26 11.42 -10.77 10.06
N VAL A 27 10.63 -11.50 9.26
CA VAL A 27 9.50 -10.93 8.51
C VAL A 27 8.22 -11.02 9.31
N ILE A 28 7.57 -9.88 9.55
CA ILE A 28 6.34 -9.75 10.33
C ILE A 28 5.24 -9.19 9.42
N PRO A 29 4.34 -10.03 8.92
CA PRO A 29 3.21 -9.56 8.14
C PRO A 29 2.18 -8.89 9.03
N ILE A 30 1.72 -7.70 8.62
CA ILE A 30 0.67 -6.95 9.32
C ILE A 30 -0.69 -7.38 8.77
N SER A 31 -1.57 -7.82 9.65
CA SER A 31 -2.98 -8.05 9.37
C SER A 31 -3.79 -6.78 9.65
N TRP A 32 -4.83 -6.56 8.85
CA TRP A 32 -5.72 -5.43 9.08
C TRP A 32 -6.46 -5.54 10.41
N VAL A 33 -6.47 -4.46 11.15
CA VAL A 33 -7.27 -4.28 12.37
C VAL A 33 -8.54 -3.54 11.99
N GLU A 34 -9.67 -3.88 12.60
CA GLU A 34 -10.90 -3.15 12.35
C GLU A 34 -10.74 -1.67 12.74
N PRO A 35 -11.08 -0.74 11.82
CA PRO A 35 -10.94 0.68 12.08
C PRO A 35 -11.99 1.16 13.06
N GLU A 36 -11.64 2.17 13.84
CA GLU A 36 -12.59 2.95 14.63
C GLU A 36 -13.21 4.07 13.79
N LYS A 37 -14.35 4.60 14.25
CA LYS A 37 -15.14 5.57 13.47
C LYS A 37 -14.36 6.85 13.11
N GLN A 38 -13.41 7.23 13.96
CA GLN A 38 -12.64 8.47 13.81
C GLN A 38 -11.20 8.24 13.34
N ASP A 39 -10.83 7.01 12.98
CA ASP A 39 -9.49 6.71 12.51
C ASP A 39 -9.20 7.46 11.21
N THR A 40 -8.21 8.34 11.23
CA THR A 40 -7.48 8.80 10.03
C THR A 40 -6.36 7.80 9.72
N LEU A 41 -5.69 7.90 8.55
CA LEU A 41 -4.49 7.09 8.30
C LEU A 41 -3.42 7.31 9.37
N SER A 42 -3.32 8.53 9.84
CA SER A 42 -2.41 8.96 10.90
C SER A 42 -2.68 8.25 12.24
N VAL A 43 -3.94 8.21 12.68
CA VAL A 43 -4.35 7.51 13.91
C VAL A 43 -4.23 6.00 13.76
N TYR A 44 -4.65 5.48 12.62
CA TYR A 44 -4.55 4.05 12.32
C TYR A 44 -3.10 3.55 12.29
N ALA A 45 -2.16 4.36 11.75
CA ALA A 45 -0.73 4.07 11.80
C ALA A 45 -0.22 3.94 13.25
N GLN A 46 -0.67 4.82 14.16
CA GLN A 46 -0.32 4.72 15.58
C GLN A 46 -0.83 3.41 16.21
N ARG A 47 -2.03 2.98 15.83
CA ARG A 47 -2.56 1.69 16.30
C ARG A 47 -1.75 0.51 15.79
N LEU A 48 -1.29 0.55 14.53
CA LEU A 48 -0.39 -0.48 14.00
C LEU A 48 0.96 -0.50 14.75
N ILE A 49 1.53 0.67 15.03
CA ILE A 49 2.78 0.77 15.82
C ILE A 49 2.61 0.06 17.17
N ASN A 50 1.52 0.34 17.86
CA ASN A 50 1.25 -0.23 19.19
C ASN A 50 0.98 -1.74 19.12
N ASN A 51 0.14 -2.19 18.17
CA ASN A 51 -0.27 -3.59 18.08
C ASN A 51 0.86 -4.53 17.64
N TYR A 52 1.78 -4.03 16.81
CA TYR A 52 2.89 -4.82 16.27
C TYR A 52 4.24 -4.49 16.90
N ALA A 53 4.26 -3.59 17.89
CA ALA A 53 5.48 -3.13 18.55
C ALA A 53 6.56 -2.70 17.53
N ILE A 54 6.17 -1.82 16.57
CA ILE A 54 7.11 -1.27 15.60
C ILE A 54 8.01 -0.26 16.32
N THR A 55 9.31 -0.56 16.38
CA THR A 55 10.29 0.21 17.14
C THR A 55 11.32 0.90 16.23
N PRO A 56 12.08 1.88 16.74
CA PRO A 56 13.20 2.46 16.01
C PRO A 56 14.17 1.39 15.47
N GLY A 57 14.70 1.63 14.27
CA GLY A 57 15.57 0.67 13.58
C GLY A 57 14.83 -0.43 12.81
N SER A 58 13.49 -0.50 12.89
CA SER A 58 12.70 -1.42 12.07
C SER A 58 12.69 -1.00 10.59
N ILE A 59 12.50 -1.97 9.71
CA ILE A 59 12.21 -1.76 8.28
C ILE A 59 10.71 -1.96 8.08
N VAL A 60 10.06 -1.07 7.36
CA VAL A 60 8.63 -1.21 7.00
C VAL A 60 8.49 -1.19 5.48
N VAL A 61 7.87 -2.22 4.92
CA VAL A 61 7.58 -2.35 3.49
C VAL A 61 6.08 -2.25 3.29
N GLY A 62 5.63 -1.21 2.61
CA GLY A 62 4.21 -0.98 2.34
C GLY A 62 3.87 -1.01 0.86
N ASN A 63 2.80 -1.74 0.51
CA ASN A 63 2.25 -1.76 -0.84
C ASN A 63 1.00 -0.89 -0.91
N SER A 64 0.91 0.03 -1.87
CA SER A 64 -0.27 0.87 -2.11
C SER A 64 -0.71 1.62 -0.83
N LEU A 65 -1.90 1.37 -0.27
CA LEU A 65 -2.35 1.89 1.03
C LEU A 65 -1.32 1.63 2.14
N GLY A 66 -0.69 0.44 2.12
CA GLY A 66 0.37 0.10 3.08
C GLY A 66 1.56 1.06 3.00
N GLY A 67 1.90 1.57 1.81
CA GLY A 67 2.95 2.58 1.64
C GLY A 67 2.57 3.94 2.25
N MET A 68 1.32 4.37 2.11
CA MET A 68 0.82 5.58 2.79
C MET A 68 0.91 5.44 4.31
N LEU A 69 0.54 4.26 4.84
CA LEU A 69 0.69 3.94 6.27
C LEU A 69 2.16 3.86 6.69
N THR A 70 3.05 3.36 5.83
CA THR A 70 4.50 3.37 6.08
C THR A 70 5.01 4.80 6.28
N ILE A 71 4.56 5.76 5.47
CA ILE A 71 4.89 7.19 5.66
C ILE A 71 4.37 7.68 7.02
N GLU A 72 3.12 7.37 7.39
CA GLU A 72 2.56 7.79 8.67
C GLU A 72 3.28 7.16 9.87
N ILE A 73 3.74 5.91 9.76
CA ILE A 73 4.58 5.25 10.77
C ILE A 73 5.95 5.94 10.87
N ALA A 74 6.60 6.20 9.74
CA ALA A 74 7.93 6.82 9.70
C ALA A 74 7.96 8.25 10.26
N LYS A 75 6.83 8.94 10.29
CA LYS A 75 6.68 10.24 10.97
C LYS A 75 6.70 10.14 12.51
N ARG A 76 6.51 8.95 13.07
CA ARG A 76 6.39 8.68 14.51
C ARG A 76 7.51 7.83 15.07
N VAL A 77 8.06 6.95 14.23
CA VAL A 77 9.13 6.02 14.59
C VAL A 77 10.28 6.23 13.63
N THR A 78 11.48 6.41 14.15
CA THR A 78 12.71 6.49 13.33
C THR A 78 13.01 5.12 12.74
N LEU A 79 12.48 4.86 11.53
CA LEU A 79 12.71 3.61 10.81
C LEU A 79 14.12 3.59 10.20
N ASP A 80 14.75 2.40 10.14
CA ASP A 80 15.95 2.21 9.34
C ASP A 80 15.63 2.44 7.86
N LYS A 81 14.56 1.81 7.38
CA LYS A 81 14.08 1.98 5.99
C LYS A 81 12.56 2.00 5.91
N SER A 82 12.04 2.93 5.15
CA SER A 82 10.62 3.07 4.78
C SER A 82 10.48 2.75 3.30
N ILE A 83 10.00 1.56 2.95
CA ILE A 83 9.99 1.04 1.59
C ILE A 83 8.56 1.06 1.04
N LEU A 84 8.38 1.77 -0.07
CA LEU A 84 7.09 1.93 -0.74
C LEU A 84 7.08 1.22 -2.10
N ILE A 85 6.09 0.37 -2.31
CA ILE A 85 5.84 -0.32 -3.58
C ILE A 85 4.47 0.13 -4.11
N SER A 86 4.42 0.72 -5.32
CA SER A 86 3.18 1.18 -5.97
C SER A 86 2.32 2.07 -5.05
N SER A 87 2.91 3.12 -4.46
CA SER A 87 2.26 4.00 -3.48
C SER A 87 2.56 5.48 -3.75
N ILE A 88 2.25 6.34 -2.80
CA ILE A 88 2.58 7.77 -2.79
C ILE A 88 3.12 8.20 -1.41
N LYS A 89 3.97 9.23 -1.40
CA LYS A 89 4.60 9.78 -0.20
C LYS A 89 3.82 10.98 0.36
N THR A 90 3.18 11.73 -0.53
CA THR A 90 2.42 12.94 -0.18
C THR A 90 1.16 13.05 -1.04
N VAL A 91 0.20 13.86 -0.60
CA VAL A 91 -1.03 14.13 -1.37
C VAL A 91 -0.75 14.80 -2.72
N SER A 92 0.35 15.54 -2.87
CA SER A 92 0.74 16.16 -4.14
C SER A 92 1.09 15.15 -5.23
N GLU A 93 1.47 13.93 -4.86
CA GLU A 93 1.72 12.80 -5.76
C GLU A 93 0.43 12.07 -6.19
N ALA A 94 -0.70 12.32 -5.52
CA ALA A 94 -1.98 11.72 -5.86
C ALA A 94 -2.47 12.17 -7.27
N PRO A 95 -3.31 11.36 -7.95
CA PRO A 95 -3.92 11.76 -9.21
C PRO A 95 -4.68 13.09 -9.10
N ALA A 96 -4.71 13.88 -10.17
CA ALA A 96 -5.45 15.15 -10.18
C ALA A 96 -6.95 14.98 -9.84
N SER A 97 -7.53 13.82 -10.20
CA SER A 97 -8.91 13.46 -9.85
C SER A 97 -9.14 13.25 -8.35
N HIS A 98 -8.08 13.07 -7.56
CA HIS A 98 -8.19 12.86 -6.11
C HIS A 98 -8.97 13.99 -5.41
N ALA A 99 -8.73 15.25 -5.79
CA ALA A 99 -9.45 16.40 -5.27
C ALA A 99 -10.97 16.32 -5.50
N TRP A 100 -11.39 15.91 -6.70
CA TRP A 100 -12.80 15.74 -7.05
C TRP A 100 -13.48 14.64 -6.24
N TYR A 101 -12.83 13.49 -6.08
CA TYR A 101 -13.38 12.38 -5.27
C TYR A 101 -13.51 12.71 -3.79
N LYS A 102 -12.69 13.63 -3.28
CA LYS A 102 -12.80 14.13 -1.90
C LYS A 102 -14.11 14.88 -1.68
N TYR A 103 -14.54 15.69 -2.66
CA TYR A 103 -15.79 16.47 -2.59
C TYR A 103 -17.04 15.68 -3.01
N LEU A 104 -16.89 14.65 -3.84
CA LEU A 104 -17.97 13.76 -4.29
C LEU A 104 -17.72 12.34 -3.81
N PRO A 105 -17.99 12.02 -2.54
CA PRO A 105 -17.64 10.74 -1.94
C PRO A 105 -18.59 9.61 -2.39
N LEU A 106 -18.64 9.33 -3.70
CA LEU A 106 -19.50 8.31 -4.30
C LEU A 106 -19.30 6.91 -3.70
N TYR A 107 -18.10 6.64 -3.12
CA TYR A 107 -17.85 5.38 -2.43
C TYR A 107 -18.78 5.14 -1.23
N LYS A 108 -19.36 6.22 -0.63
CA LYS A 108 -20.34 6.11 0.46
C LYS A 108 -21.64 5.48 0.00
N LEU A 109 -21.99 5.65 -1.28
CA LEU A 109 -23.21 5.13 -1.90
C LEU A 109 -23.07 3.67 -2.35
N ILE A 110 -21.84 3.12 -2.41
CA ILE A 110 -21.62 1.73 -2.80
C ILE A 110 -22.01 0.83 -1.64
N PRO A 111 -23.02 -0.05 -1.82
CA PRO A 111 -23.36 -1.04 -0.80
C PRO A 111 -22.14 -1.91 -0.48
N SER A 112 -21.87 -2.15 0.80
CA SER A 112 -20.72 -2.96 1.24
C SER A 112 -20.72 -4.37 0.65
N THR A 113 -21.90 -4.91 0.34
CA THR A 113 -22.10 -6.22 -0.31
C THR A 113 -21.66 -6.25 -1.77
N TRP A 114 -21.53 -5.10 -2.44
CA TRP A 114 -21.14 -5.00 -3.85
C TRP A 114 -19.61 -4.90 -4.02
N LEU A 115 -18.89 -4.48 -3.00
CA LEU A 115 -17.44 -4.28 -3.04
C LEU A 115 -16.66 -5.54 -3.46
N PRO A 116 -17.00 -6.76 -3.00
CA PRO A 116 -16.33 -7.99 -3.45
C PRO A 116 -16.65 -8.40 -4.90
N GLN A 117 -17.76 -7.87 -5.48
CA GLN A 117 -18.23 -8.25 -6.82
C GLN A 117 -17.64 -7.38 -7.94
N THR A 118 -16.92 -6.31 -7.58
CA THR A 118 -16.35 -5.34 -8.53
C THR A 118 -15.07 -5.82 -9.24
N GLY A 119 -14.84 -7.11 -9.35
CA GLY A 119 -13.64 -7.70 -9.98
C GLY A 119 -13.34 -7.19 -11.40
N PHE A 120 -14.36 -6.68 -12.13
CA PHE A 120 -14.16 -6.06 -13.44
C PHE A 120 -13.49 -4.67 -13.32
N ILE A 121 -13.91 -3.86 -12.35
CA ILE A 121 -13.30 -2.53 -12.08
C ILE A 121 -11.88 -2.70 -11.60
N VAL A 122 -11.65 -3.64 -10.70
CA VAL A 122 -10.31 -4.02 -10.22
C VAL A 122 -9.38 -4.35 -11.39
N ARG A 123 -9.82 -5.16 -12.38
CA ARG A 123 -9.02 -5.50 -13.55
C ARG A 123 -8.67 -4.28 -14.43
N LYS A 124 -9.62 -3.36 -14.61
CA LYS A 124 -9.43 -2.18 -15.45
C LYS A 124 -8.42 -1.19 -14.83
N VAL A 125 -8.43 -1.08 -13.51
CA VAL A 125 -7.62 -0.12 -12.75
C VAL A 125 -6.26 -0.69 -12.39
N MET A 126 -6.20 -1.93 -11.93
CA MET A 126 -4.93 -2.55 -11.49
C MET A 126 -4.04 -3.08 -12.63
N GLY A 127 -4.57 -3.24 -13.84
CA GLY A 127 -3.81 -3.72 -15.00
C GLY A 127 -3.97 -5.22 -15.26
N LYS A 128 -3.19 -5.73 -16.24
CA LYS A 128 -3.26 -7.15 -16.63
C LYS A 128 -2.70 -8.05 -15.54
N MET A 129 -3.48 -9.04 -15.12
CA MET A 129 -3.11 -10.10 -14.18
C MET A 129 -3.29 -11.48 -14.83
N SER A 130 -2.47 -12.46 -14.43
CA SER A 130 -2.74 -13.86 -14.71
C SER A 130 -4.04 -14.29 -14.03
N LYS A 131 -4.64 -15.41 -14.50
CA LYS A 131 -5.83 -15.98 -13.86
C LYS A 131 -5.56 -16.27 -12.37
N HIS A 132 -4.43 -16.90 -12.07
CA HIS A 132 -4.01 -17.23 -10.71
C HIS A 132 -3.91 -15.99 -9.80
N HIS A 133 -3.21 -14.94 -10.23
CA HIS A 133 -3.06 -13.69 -9.42
C HIS A 133 -4.41 -13.01 -9.20
N ARG A 134 -5.30 -13.06 -10.18
CA ARG A 134 -6.65 -12.50 -10.04
C ARG A 134 -7.48 -13.28 -9.03
N GLU A 135 -7.46 -14.60 -9.09
CA GLU A 135 -8.18 -15.46 -8.14
C GLU A 135 -7.66 -15.24 -6.72
N LEU A 136 -6.34 -15.15 -6.56
CA LEU A 136 -5.71 -14.84 -5.29
C LEU A 136 -6.16 -13.47 -4.77
N PHE A 137 -6.10 -12.42 -5.60
CA PHE A 137 -6.53 -11.08 -5.20
C PHE A 137 -8.02 -11.03 -4.82
N VAL A 138 -8.88 -11.70 -5.60
CA VAL A 138 -10.32 -11.78 -5.27
C VAL A 138 -10.53 -12.54 -3.95
N SER A 139 -9.75 -13.58 -3.68
CA SER A 139 -9.83 -14.30 -2.41
C SER A 139 -9.43 -13.43 -1.21
N MET A 140 -8.39 -12.60 -1.35
CA MET A 140 -7.98 -11.64 -0.33
C MET A 140 -9.05 -10.57 -0.10
N LEU A 141 -9.59 -10.02 -1.21
CA LEU A 141 -10.64 -9.01 -1.15
C LEU A 141 -11.91 -9.53 -0.44
N LYS A 142 -12.31 -10.79 -0.69
CA LYS A 142 -13.42 -11.43 0.01
C LYS A 142 -13.16 -11.64 1.50
N GLY A 143 -11.91 -11.84 1.88
CA GLY A 143 -11.49 -11.97 3.27
C GLY A 143 -11.34 -10.63 4.00
N THR A 144 -11.39 -9.51 3.27
CA THR A 144 -11.27 -8.18 3.88
C THR A 144 -12.64 -7.66 4.33
N SER A 145 -12.72 -7.16 5.56
CA SER A 145 -13.94 -6.60 6.12
C SER A 145 -14.51 -5.48 5.23
N PRO A 146 -15.79 -5.50 4.87
CA PRO A 146 -16.44 -4.42 4.15
C PRO A 146 -16.36 -3.07 4.88
N ARG A 147 -16.38 -3.10 6.22
CA ARG A 147 -16.20 -1.91 7.06
C ARG A 147 -14.80 -1.32 6.87
N PHE A 148 -13.77 -2.18 6.88
CA PHE A 148 -12.40 -1.76 6.62
C PHE A 148 -12.26 -1.14 5.22
N ILE A 149 -12.79 -1.80 4.17
CA ILE A 149 -12.70 -1.29 2.79
C ILE A 149 -13.34 0.11 2.69
N LYS A 150 -14.53 0.29 3.25
CA LYS A 150 -15.25 1.57 3.21
C LYS A 150 -14.51 2.67 3.97
N TRP A 151 -13.99 2.35 5.15
CA TRP A 151 -13.15 3.27 5.92
C TRP A 151 -11.88 3.64 5.15
N ALA A 152 -11.16 2.65 4.63
CA ALA A 152 -9.88 2.87 3.95
C ALA A 152 -10.02 3.75 2.70
N LEU A 153 -11.09 3.58 1.89
CA LEU A 153 -11.39 4.47 0.77
C LEU A 153 -11.56 5.91 1.25
N GLY A 154 -12.31 6.13 2.33
CA GLY A 154 -12.46 7.45 2.93
C GLY A 154 -11.13 8.00 3.47
N ALA A 155 -10.37 7.19 4.19
CA ALA A 155 -9.11 7.59 4.79
C ALA A 155 -8.05 7.97 3.72
N ILE A 156 -7.99 7.23 2.60
CA ILE A 156 -7.13 7.57 1.44
C ILE A 156 -7.53 8.92 0.85
N LEU A 157 -8.83 9.15 0.63
CA LEU A 157 -9.32 10.39 0.02
C LEU A 157 -9.13 11.63 0.90
N HIS A 158 -9.12 11.46 2.23
CA HIS A 158 -8.93 12.56 3.19
C HIS A 158 -7.49 12.66 3.68
N TRP A 159 -6.59 11.82 3.20
CA TRP A 159 -5.17 11.92 3.54
C TRP A 159 -4.56 13.18 2.93
N ASP A 160 -3.93 14.00 3.78
CA ASP A 160 -3.43 15.33 3.45
C ASP A 160 -1.94 15.52 3.73
N ASN A 161 -1.19 14.41 3.88
CA ASN A 161 0.22 14.46 4.20
C ASN A 161 1.03 15.25 3.17
N GLN A 162 1.86 16.18 3.66
CA GLN A 162 2.77 17.02 2.87
C GLN A 162 4.26 16.73 3.15
N THR A 163 4.56 15.89 4.14
CA THR A 163 5.92 15.67 4.60
C THR A 163 6.45 14.30 4.19
N ILE A 164 7.72 14.25 3.83
CA ILE A 164 8.42 13.01 3.51
C ILE A 164 9.47 12.78 4.61
N PRO A 165 9.35 11.69 5.41
CA PRO A 165 10.35 11.34 6.40
C PRO A 165 11.70 11.01 5.75
N ALA A 166 12.74 10.88 6.58
CA ALA A 166 14.02 10.36 6.13
C ALA A 166 13.93 8.86 5.76
N ASN A 167 14.92 8.36 5.05
CA ASN A 167 15.09 6.92 4.71
C ASN A 167 13.90 6.31 3.96
N VAL A 168 13.24 7.10 3.09
CA VAL A 168 12.16 6.62 2.23
C VAL A 168 12.70 6.17 0.88
N TYR A 169 12.47 4.92 0.55
CA TYR A 169 12.79 4.27 -0.72
C TYR A 169 11.50 3.93 -1.44
N HIS A 170 11.42 4.28 -2.71
CA HIS A 170 10.17 4.15 -3.45
C HIS A 170 10.40 3.50 -4.82
N ILE A 171 9.60 2.49 -5.15
CA ILE A 171 9.57 1.85 -6.46
C ILE A 171 8.14 1.85 -7.02
N ILE A 172 8.00 2.24 -8.29
CA ILE A 172 6.69 2.36 -8.95
C ILE A 172 6.77 1.98 -10.42
N GLY A 173 5.66 1.50 -10.99
CA GLY A 173 5.56 1.15 -12.38
C GLY A 173 5.17 2.32 -13.29
N ASP A 174 5.75 2.39 -14.50
CA ASP A 174 5.41 3.42 -15.50
C ASP A 174 4.00 3.25 -16.11
N LYS A 175 3.34 2.11 -15.87
CA LYS A 175 1.96 1.81 -16.27
C LYS A 175 0.99 1.75 -15.08
N ASP A 176 1.38 2.27 -13.93
CA ASP A 176 0.47 2.40 -12.78
C ASP A 176 -0.61 3.45 -13.11
N LYS A 177 -1.88 3.00 -13.11
CA LYS A 177 -3.05 3.85 -13.40
C LYS A 177 -3.69 4.44 -12.16
N ILE A 178 -3.32 3.95 -10.98
CA ILE A 178 -3.81 4.46 -9.70
C ILE A 178 -2.95 5.62 -9.25
N PHE A 179 -1.62 5.43 -9.27
CA PHE A 179 -0.66 6.48 -8.93
C PHE A 179 0.24 6.77 -10.13
N PRO A 180 -0.07 7.80 -10.93
CA PRO A 180 0.72 8.14 -12.11
C PRO A 180 2.16 8.50 -11.75
N TYR A 181 3.13 7.71 -12.24
CA TYR A 181 4.54 7.86 -11.90
C TYR A 181 5.11 9.26 -12.23
N GLN A 182 4.52 9.94 -13.22
CA GLN A 182 4.94 11.30 -13.62
C GLN A 182 4.77 12.34 -12.49
N ARG A 183 3.92 12.05 -11.50
CA ARG A 183 3.70 12.91 -10.33
C ARG A 183 4.61 12.54 -9.16
N ILE A 184 5.27 11.40 -9.24
CA ILE A 184 6.07 10.83 -8.14
C ILE A 184 7.53 11.20 -8.34
N LYS A 185 8.11 11.87 -7.34
CA LYS A 185 9.51 12.29 -7.35
C LYS A 185 10.36 11.26 -6.60
N ASN A 186 11.64 11.17 -6.99
CA ASN A 186 12.63 10.33 -6.29
C ASN A 186 12.12 8.88 -6.07
N ALA A 187 11.74 8.22 -7.16
CA ALA A 187 11.35 6.82 -7.16
C ALA A 187 12.08 6.05 -8.27
N THR A 188 12.36 4.79 -8.01
CA THR A 188 12.81 3.84 -9.04
C THR A 188 11.62 3.47 -9.92
N ILE A 189 11.77 3.63 -11.24
CA ILE A 189 10.70 3.36 -12.20
C ILE A 189 10.89 1.98 -12.83
N VAL A 190 9.87 1.14 -12.74
CA VAL A 190 9.85 -0.20 -13.35
C VAL A 190 9.09 -0.13 -14.67
N GLN A 191 9.81 -0.42 -15.79
CA GLN A 191 9.23 -0.44 -17.12
C GLN A 191 8.15 -1.52 -17.26
N GLY A 192 6.98 -1.14 -17.78
CA GLY A 192 5.83 -2.03 -17.91
C GLY A 192 5.16 -2.40 -16.59
N GLY A 193 5.62 -1.87 -15.46
CA GLY A 193 5.02 -2.10 -14.14
C GLY A 193 3.65 -1.44 -14.01
N THR A 194 2.65 -2.20 -13.58
CA THR A 194 1.30 -1.71 -13.26
C THR A 194 1.15 -1.58 -11.75
N HIS A 195 -0.02 -1.16 -11.26
CA HIS A 195 -0.27 -1.05 -9.81
C HIS A 195 -0.04 -2.36 -9.03
N ILE A 196 -0.19 -3.50 -9.73
CA ILE A 196 0.04 -4.83 -9.16
C ILE A 196 1.42 -5.42 -9.55
N MET A 197 2.38 -4.57 -9.83
CA MET A 197 3.72 -5.01 -10.23
C MET A 197 4.41 -5.88 -9.17
N ILE A 198 3.94 -5.84 -7.92
CA ILE A 198 4.41 -6.71 -6.84
C ILE A 198 4.30 -8.21 -7.21
N TYR A 199 3.35 -8.58 -8.09
CA TYR A 199 3.26 -9.92 -8.67
C TYR A 199 4.02 -10.06 -9.98
N THR A 200 3.82 -9.09 -10.89
CA THR A 200 4.24 -9.21 -12.29
C THR A 200 5.68 -8.81 -12.54
N LYS A 201 6.28 -8.10 -11.59
CA LYS A 201 7.64 -7.55 -11.60
C LYS A 201 8.41 -7.87 -10.31
N ALA A 202 8.06 -9.00 -9.67
CA ALA A 202 8.67 -9.40 -8.41
C ALA A 202 10.20 -9.57 -8.52
N LYS A 203 10.71 -10.02 -9.67
CA LYS A 203 12.15 -10.15 -9.91
C LYS A 203 12.86 -8.80 -9.85
N GLU A 204 12.31 -7.80 -10.53
CA GLU A 204 12.84 -6.43 -10.55
C GLU A 204 12.78 -5.80 -9.16
N ILE A 205 11.68 -6.00 -8.44
CA ILE A 205 11.52 -5.52 -7.06
C ILE A 205 12.52 -6.20 -6.13
N ASN A 206 12.70 -7.51 -6.21
CA ASN A 206 13.66 -8.24 -5.39
C ASN A 206 15.11 -7.80 -5.64
N ASN A 207 15.49 -7.55 -6.89
CA ASN A 207 16.82 -7.02 -7.20
C ASN A 207 17.04 -5.65 -6.56
N TRP A 208 16.06 -4.76 -6.70
CA TRP A 208 16.09 -3.43 -6.08
C TRP A 208 16.10 -3.49 -4.55
N LEU A 209 15.31 -4.38 -3.93
CA LEU A 209 15.31 -4.58 -2.47
C LEU A 209 16.68 -5.04 -1.95
N LYS A 210 17.36 -5.95 -2.66
CA LYS A 210 18.70 -6.39 -2.29
C LYS A 210 19.72 -5.24 -2.23
N GLU A 211 19.61 -4.25 -3.09
CA GLU A 211 20.48 -3.08 -3.08
C GLU A 211 20.22 -2.15 -1.89
N ILE A 212 18.99 -2.19 -1.36
CA ILE A 212 18.54 -1.28 -0.28
C ILE A 212 18.67 -1.92 1.09
N ILE A 213 18.30 -3.19 1.23
CA ILE A 213 18.16 -3.84 2.55
C ILE A 213 19.48 -4.50 3.01
N ASN A 214 20.38 -4.82 2.09
CA ASN A 214 21.69 -5.46 2.41
C ASN A 214 22.77 -4.43 2.70
#